data_4806eeaffe4dad2ee3901b6871a8ae27
#
_entry.id   4806eeaffe4dad2ee3901b6871a8ae27
#
_cell.length_a   1.000
_cell.length_b   1.000
_cell.length_c   1.000
_cell.angle_alpha   90.00
_cell.angle_beta   90.00
_cell.angle_gamma   90.00
#
_symmetry.space_group_name_H-M   'P 1'
#
loop_
_entity.id
_entity.type
_entity.pdbx_description
1 polymer ?
#
loop_
_entity_poly.entity_id
_entity_poly.type
_entity_poly.pdbx_seq_one_letter_code
_entity_poly.pdbx_strand_id
1 'polypeptide(L)'
;MPAKRNAAPKDVSSATIGFEAKLWLAADKLRNNMDAAEYKHVVLGLIFLKYISDTFEEHRAKLIAGKGDYAGANAEDPDEYKAENVFWVPADARWSHLQASAKQPTIGKIVDDAMVAIERDNPRLKGVLPKDYARPALDKHRLGELIDVIATIELLASSQPSPQPSPTGRGSEHTELPSPLGRRAGDEGRHRSVDLLGRVYEYFLTRFASAEGKNGGQFYTPSCVVRCLVEMLGPYKGRIYDPCCGSGGMFVQSEKFVEAHGGRLGDISIYGQESNATTRRLAVMNLAIRGIEADFGPEHADTFRRDLHPDLRADFVLANPPFNDSDWFRKDDDVRWQFGVPPKGNANFAWVQHFIHHLAPRGMVGFVLANGSMSSNQSGEGDIRRALIEADLVDCMVAMPGQLFYSTQIPVCLWFLTRNKNDGKRRDRRKQTLFSDARKLDTLIDRVHRELTNADLEKITSTYHAWRGDQRVAGPKTPAAKYADIAGFCKSATTAEIAAHGHVLTPGRYVGAEEVEDDGDPFEEKMPRLVAELLAQFAESAKLEKAIKANLRGLGYGG
;
A
#
# COMPACT_ATOMS: atom_id res chain seq x y z
N MET A 1 38.56 6.32 26.98
CA MET A 1 38.08 4.98 26.61
C MET A 1 36.93 5.18 25.64
N PRO A 2 36.96 4.67 24.41
CA PRO A 2 35.90 4.90 23.43
C PRO A 2 34.71 3.97 23.70
N ALA A 3 33.50 4.56 23.63
CA ALA A 3 32.22 3.88 23.82
C ALA A 3 31.98 2.82 22.73
N LYS A 4 31.53 1.66 23.13
CA LYS A 4 31.12 0.56 22.24
C LYS A 4 29.88 1.00 21.44
N ARG A 5 30.02 1.06 20.13
CA ARG A 5 28.89 1.12 19.18
C ARG A 5 28.08 -0.18 19.30
N ASN A 6 26.82 -0.05 19.71
CA ASN A 6 25.85 -1.14 19.61
C ASN A 6 25.61 -1.45 18.14
N ALA A 7 25.80 -2.69 17.75
CA ALA A 7 25.50 -3.19 16.42
C ALA A 7 23.98 -3.18 16.22
N ALA A 8 23.55 -2.60 15.09
CA ALA A 8 22.17 -2.67 14.61
C ALA A 8 21.74 -4.14 14.38
N PRO A 9 20.45 -4.46 14.49
CA PRO A 9 19.96 -5.81 14.22
C PRO A 9 20.24 -6.17 12.75
N LYS A 10 20.81 -7.35 12.53
CA LYS A 10 21.13 -7.87 11.20
C LYS A 10 19.85 -8.10 10.42
N ASP A 11 19.75 -7.34 9.34
CA ASP A 11 18.70 -7.38 8.34
C ASP A 11 18.44 -8.77 7.74
N VAL A 12 17.19 -8.93 7.33
CA VAL A 12 16.65 -9.97 6.45
C VAL A 12 17.65 -10.28 5.32
N SER A 13 18.03 -11.53 5.20
CA SER A 13 19.15 -12.05 4.42
C SER A 13 19.40 -11.35 3.07
N SER A 14 20.61 -10.84 2.88
CA SER A 14 21.14 -10.25 1.65
C SER A 14 20.98 -11.14 0.39
N ALA A 15 20.74 -12.44 0.55
CA ALA A 15 20.47 -13.39 -0.52
C ALA A 15 19.10 -13.18 -1.18
N THR A 16 18.07 -12.75 -0.44
CA THR A 16 16.71 -12.56 -0.96
C THR A 16 16.59 -11.28 -1.79
N ILE A 17 17.23 -10.19 -1.34
CA ILE A 17 17.28 -8.92 -2.10
C ILE A 17 18.04 -9.11 -3.43
N GLY A 18 19.07 -9.95 -3.47
CA GLY A 18 19.80 -10.28 -4.69
C GLY A 18 18.99 -11.05 -5.73
N PHE A 19 18.02 -11.86 -5.29
CA PHE A 19 17.15 -12.64 -6.16
C PHE A 19 16.07 -11.79 -6.85
N GLU A 20 15.34 -10.98 -6.10
CA GLU A 20 14.32 -10.07 -6.64
C GLU A 20 14.92 -9.12 -7.68
N ALA A 21 16.15 -8.63 -7.44
CA ALA A 21 16.88 -7.82 -8.40
C ALA A 21 17.29 -8.60 -9.68
N LYS A 22 17.70 -9.88 -9.56
CA LYS A 22 18.01 -10.73 -10.72
C LYS A 22 16.78 -11.01 -11.55
N LEU A 23 15.66 -11.30 -10.90
CA LEU A 23 14.38 -11.52 -11.56
C LEU A 23 13.91 -10.25 -12.29
N TRP A 24 14.09 -9.07 -11.68
CA TRP A 24 13.81 -7.79 -12.32
C TRP A 24 14.68 -7.57 -13.56
N LEU A 25 15.98 -7.85 -13.49
CA LEU A 25 16.89 -7.72 -14.63
C LEU A 25 16.53 -8.66 -15.78
N ALA A 26 16.09 -9.89 -15.49
CA ALA A 26 15.61 -10.82 -16.51
C ALA A 26 14.31 -10.33 -17.15
N ALA A 27 13.41 -9.83 -16.34
CA ALA A 27 12.18 -9.23 -16.79
C ALA A 27 12.44 -7.96 -17.63
N ASP A 28 13.33 -7.06 -17.21
CA ASP A 28 13.63 -5.81 -17.91
C ASP A 28 14.19 -6.02 -19.32
N LYS A 29 14.83 -7.16 -19.59
CA LYS A 29 15.26 -7.56 -20.95
C LYS A 29 14.10 -7.74 -21.94
N LEU A 30 12.88 -8.05 -21.47
CA LEU A 30 11.69 -8.14 -22.32
C LEU A 30 11.19 -6.77 -22.77
N ARG A 31 11.57 -5.69 -22.08
CA ARG A 31 11.04 -4.35 -22.26
C ARG A 31 11.35 -3.71 -23.63
N ASN A 32 12.38 -4.16 -24.34
CA ASN A 32 13.01 -3.45 -25.49
C ASN A 32 12.05 -2.97 -26.62
N ASN A 33 10.81 -3.46 -26.72
CA ASN A 33 9.84 -3.07 -27.75
C ASN A 33 8.40 -2.99 -27.24
N MET A 34 8.19 -2.85 -25.92
CA MET A 34 6.87 -2.85 -25.31
C MET A 34 6.66 -1.62 -24.44
N ASP A 35 5.45 -1.09 -24.40
CA ASP A 35 5.07 -0.10 -23.43
C ASP A 35 5.17 -0.68 -21.99
N ALA A 36 5.57 0.16 -21.04
CA ALA A 36 5.74 -0.25 -19.63
C ALA A 36 4.48 -0.89 -19.04
N ALA A 37 3.30 -0.39 -19.43
CA ALA A 37 2.02 -0.94 -18.98
C ALA A 37 1.76 -2.35 -19.52
N GLU A 38 2.09 -2.62 -20.79
CA GLU A 38 1.91 -3.94 -21.41
C GLU A 38 2.89 -4.98 -20.85
N TYR A 39 4.15 -4.59 -20.71
CA TYR A 39 5.21 -5.42 -20.16
C TYR A 39 4.90 -5.90 -18.73
N LYS A 40 4.37 -5.02 -17.89
CA LYS A 40 3.93 -5.31 -16.53
C LYS A 40 2.98 -6.52 -16.45
N HIS A 41 2.01 -6.59 -17.35
CA HIS A 41 1.03 -7.67 -17.36
C HIS A 41 1.62 -9.02 -17.75
N VAL A 42 2.53 -9.02 -18.71
CA VAL A 42 3.25 -10.24 -19.14
C VAL A 42 4.02 -10.83 -17.96
N VAL A 43 4.79 -10.02 -17.27
CA VAL A 43 5.63 -10.49 -16.15
C VAL A 43 4.79 -10.92 -14.95
N LEU A 44 3.84 -10.09 -14.52
CA LEU A 44 3.00 -10.40 -13.36
C LEU A 44 2.06 -11.57 -13.62
N GLY A 45 1.60 -11.76 -14.86
CA GLY A 45 0.82 -12.93 -15.25
C GLY A 45 1.61 -14.23 -15.16
N LEU A 46 2.90 -14.25 -15.56
CA LEU A 46 3.76 -15.42 -15.40
C LEU A 46 4.06 -15.74 -13.94
N ILE A 47 4.33 -14.71 -13.12
CA ILE A 47 4.53 -14.90 -11.67
C ILE A 47 3.27 -15.48 -11.03
N PHE A 48 2.09 -14.99 -11.42
CA PHE A 48 0.82 -15.53 -10.96
C PHE A 48 0.61 -16.99 -11.39
N LEU A 49 0.90 -17.30 -12.65
CA LEU A 49 0.78 -18.67 -13.18
C LEU A 49 1.70 -19.65 -12.44
N LYS A 50 2.94 -19.23 -12.14
CA LYS A 50 3.87 -20.01 -11.31
C LYS A 50 3.27 -20.28 -9.93
N TYR A 51 2.73 -19.22 -9.29
CA TYR A 51 2.12 -19.33 -7.98
C TYR A 51 0.98 -20.37 -7.94
N ILE A 52 0.02 -20.26 -8.85
CA ILE A 52 -1.14 -21.18 -8.85
C ILE A 52 -0.71 -22.61 -9.18
N SER A 53 0.28 -22.79 -10.07
CA SER A 53 0.81 -24.11 -10.40
C SER A 53 1.55 -24.74 -9.21
N ASP A 54 2.37 -23.99 -8.48
CA ASP A 54 3.09 -24.51 -7.31
C ASP A 54 2.14 -24.86 -6.16
N THR A 55 1.16 -23.99 -5.90
CA THR A 55 0.14 -24.25 -4.88
C THR A 55 -0.71 -25.50 -5.23
N PHE A 56 -1.03 -25.67 -6.50
CA PHE A 56 -1.72 -26.86 -7.02
C PHE A 56 -0.88 -28.13 -6.80
N GLU A 57 0.39 -28.14 -7.22
CA GLU A 57 1.27 -29.31 -7.10
C GLU A 57 1.54 -29.68 -5.63
N GLU A 58 1.69 -28.68 -4.75
CA GLU A 58 1.83 -28.94 -3.31
C GLU A 58 0.58 -29.62 -2.73
N HIS A 59 -0.63 -29.14 -3.09
CA HIS A 59 -1.87 -29.75 -2.63
C HIS A 59 -2.07 -31.14 -3.24
N ARG A 60 -1.77 -31.29 -4.53
CA ARG A 60 -1.80 -32.58 -5.24
C ARG A 60 -0.92 -33.63 -4.56
N ALA A 61 0.28 -33.25 -4.14
CA ALA A 61 1.17 -34.14 -3.41
C ALA A 61 0.56 -34.60 -2.07
N LYS A 62 -0.20 -33.77 -1.36
CA LYS A 62 -0.91 -34.11 -0.11
C LYS A 62 -2.04 -35.13 -0.39
N LEU A 63 -2.83 -34.90 -1.44
CA LEU A 63 -3.89 -35.81 -1.87
C LEU A 63 -3.32 -37.19 -2.26
N ILE A 64 -2.24 -37.23 -3.04
CA ILE A 64 -1.56 -38.49 -3.42
C ILE A 64 -1.00 -39.21 -2.20
N ALA A 65 -0.47 -38.46 -1.22
CA ALA A 65 0.07 -39.06 0.02
C ALA A 65 -1.04 -39.70 0.88
N GLY A 66 -2.31 -39.31 0.72
CA GLY A 66 -3.50 -39.94 1.33
C GLY A 66 -3.48 -40.02 2.86
N LYS A 67 -2.82 -39.09 3.55
CA LYS A 67 -2.65 -39.10 5.01
C LYS A 67 -3.70 -38.22 5.70
N GLY A 68 -4.23 -38.70 6.83
CA GLY A 68 -5.17 -37.94 7.66
C GLY A 68 -6.48 -37.65 6.92
N ASP A 69 -6.84 -36.37 6.84
CA ASP A 69 -8.10 -35.91 6.23
C ASP A 69 -8.16 -36.17 4.71
N TYR A 70 -7.02 -36.49 4.08
CA TYR A 70 -6.93 -36.80 2.65
C TYR A 70 -6.98 -38.30 2.33
N ALA A 71 -7.33 -39.15 3.30
CA ALA A 71 -7.44 -40.59 3.09
C ALA A 71 -8.60 -40.93 2.12
N GLY A 72 -8.26 -41.47 0.93
CA GLY A 72 -9.21 -41.78 -0.11
C GLY A 72 -9.57 -40.64 -1.06
N ALA A 73 -8.95 -39.48 -0.93
CA ALA A 73 -9.13 -38.34 -1.82
C ALA A 73 -8.60 -38.63 -3.23
N ASN A 74 -9.25 -38.07 -4.26
CA ASN A 74 -8.85 -38.20 -5.65
C ASN A 74 -8.07 -36.99 -6.12
N ALA A 75 -6.76 -37.14 -6.34
CA ALA A 75 -5.88 -36.06 -6.79
C ALA A 75 -6.20 -35.49 -8.19
N GLU A 76 -7.09 -36.09 -8.95
CA GLU A 76 -7.56 -35.60 -10.25
C GLU A 76 -9.02 -35.08 -10.19
N ASP A 77 -9.59 -34.91 -9.00
CA ASP A 77 -10.91 -34.32 -8.79
C ASP A 77 -10.76 -32.81 -8.49
N PRO A 78 -11.27 -31.91 -9.36
CA PRO A 78 -11.19 -30.45 -9.13
C PRO A 78 -11.88 -29.98 -7.83
N ASP A 79 -12.86 -30.72 -7.30
CA ASP A 79 -13.61 -30.32 -6.11
C ASP A 79 -12.76 -30.45 -4.83
N GLU A 80 -11.80 -31.38 -4.79
CA GLU A 80 -10.83 -31.52 -3.70
C GLU A 80 -9.94 -30.27 -3.56
N TYR A 81 -9.68 -29.56 -4.65
CA TYR A 81 -8.89 -28.32 -4.67
C TYR A 81 -9.75 -27.11 -4.28
N LYS A 82 -11.00 -27.05 -4.78
CA LYS A 82 -11.92 -25.96 -4.46
C LYS A 82 -12.25 -25.92 -2.97
N ALA A 83 -12.39 -27.08 -2.33
CA ALA A 83 -12.65 -27.19 -0.89
C ALA A 83 -11.56 -26.53 -0.04
N GLU A 84 -10.32 -26.56 -0.51
CA GLU A 84 -9.15 -25.95 0.15
C GLU A 84 -8.76 -24.58 -0.42
N ASN A 85 -9.63 -23.98 -1.24
CA ASN A 85 -9.40 -22.69 -1.89
C ASN A 85 -8.15 -22.67 -2.80
N VAL A 86 -7.81 -23.81 -3.42
CA VAL A 86 -6.72 -24.00 -4.38
C VAL A 86 -7.29 -23.97 -5.80
N PHE A 87 -6.66 -23.22 -6.69
CA PHE A 87 -7.05 -23.21 -8.11
C PHE A 87 -6.71 -24.54 -8.78
N TRP A 88 -7.65 -25.07 -9.54
CA TRP A 88 -7.39 -26.22 -10.40
C TRP A 88 -6.48 -25.86 -11.57
N VAL A 89 -5.42 -26.66 -11.80
CA VAL A 89 -4.48 -26.45 -12.92
C VAL A 89 -4.48 -27.68 -13.81
N PRO A 90 -5.05 -27.60 -15.03
CA PRO A 90 -4.97 -28.66 -16.03
C PRO A 90 -3.53 -29.06 -16.37
N ALA A 91 -3.32 -30.31 -16.77
CA ALA A 91 -1.98 -30.86 -17.00
C ALA A 91 -1.12 -30.07 -18.01
N ASP A 92 -1.75 -29.56 -19.08
CA ASP A 92 -1.15 -28.72 -20.11
C ASP A 92 -0.89 -27.28 -19.68
N ALA A 93 -1.46 -26.86 -18.55
CA ALA A 93 -1.25 -25.53 -17.97
C ALA A 93 -0.30 -25.54 -16.76
N ARG A 94 0.19 -26.69 -16.31
CA ARG A 94 1.13 -26.78 -15.18
C ARG A 94 2.47 -26.17 -15.52
N TRP A 95 3.12 -25.56 -14.54
CA TRP A 95 4.41 -24.87 -14.74
C TRP A 95 5.49 -25.81 -15.34
N SER A 96 5.53 -27.08 -14.94
CA SER A 96 6.44 -28.08 -15.48
C SER A 96 6.30 -28.25 -17.00
N HIS A 97 5.07 -28.22 -17.53
CA HIS A 97 4.81 -28.28 -18.97
C HIS A 97 5.31 -27.02 -19.69
N LEU A 98 5.04 -25.84 -19.13
CA LEU A 98 5.49 -24.56 -19.69
C LEU A 98 7.01 -24.45 -19.69
N GLN A 99 7.66 -24.85 -18.61
CA GLN A 99 9.13 -24.88 -18.49
C GLN A 99 9.78 -25.84 -19.50
N ALA A 100 9.22 -27.04 -19.65
CA ALA A 100 9.71 -28.00 -20.67
C ALA A 100 9.59 -27.43 -22.09
N SER A 101 8.62 -26.56 -22.33
CA SER A 101 8.33 -25.93 -23.64
C SER A 101 8.98 -24.54 -23.80
N ALA A 102 9.72 -24.03 -22.81
CA ALA A 102 10.22 -22.66 -22.75
C ALA A 102 11.08 -22.25 -23.95
N LYS A 103 11.82 -23.21 -24.55
CA LYS A 103 12.71 -22.98 -25.70
C LYS A 103 12.01 -23.08 -27.06
N GLN A 104 10.71 -23.43 -27.09
CA GLN A 104 9.98 -23.57 -28.35
C GLN A 104 9.57 -22.21 -28.91
N PRO A 105 9.59 -22.00 -30.25
CA PRO A 105 9.09 -20.78 -30.87
C PRO A 105 7.60 -20.50 -30.57
N THR A 106 6.86 -21.54 -30.23
CA THR A 106 5.42 -21.51 -29.92
C THR A 106 5.11 -21.22 -28.45
N ILE A 107 6.13 -20.96 -27.61
CA ILE A 107 5.97 -20.79 -26.15
C ILE A 107 4.90 -19.72 -25.81
N GLY A 108 4.82 -18.63 -26.56
CA GLY A 108 3.79 -17.61 -26.32
C GLY A 108 2.37 -18.14 -26.47
N LYS A 109 2.11 -18.97 -27.50
CA LYS A 109 0.82 -19.63 -27.68
C LYS A 109 0.54 -20.64 -26.55
N ILE A 110 1.54 -21.41 -26.15
CA ILE A 110 1.40 -22.39 -25.07
C ILE A 110 1.00 -21.69 -23.76
N VAL A 111 1.59 -20.53 -23.45
CA VAL A 111 1.22 -19.73 -22.28
C VAL A 111 -0.22 -19.20 -22.40
N ASP A 112 -0.61 -18.65 -23.57
CA ASP A 112 -1.98 -18.19 -23.80
C ASP A 112 -3.01 -19.32 -23.65
N ASP A 113 -2.73 -20.49 -24.21
CA ASP A 113 -3.60 -21.68 -24.10
C ASP A 113 -3.71 -22.14 -22.64
N ALA A 114 -2.61 -22.11 -21.88
CA ALA A 114 -2.61 -22.40 -20.44
C ALA A 114 -3.47 -21.43 -19.64
N MET A 115 -3.37 -20.12 -19.91
CA MET A 115 -4.20 -19.11 -19.26
C MET A 115 -5.69 -19.30 -19.55
N VAL A 116 -6.05 -19.67 -20.80
CA VAL A 116 -7.42 -19.99 -21.21
C VAL A 116 -7.94 -21.22 -20.47
N ALA A 117 -7.15 -22.29 -20.39
CA ALA A 117 -7.52 -23.52 -19.71
C ALA A 117 -7.78 -23.29 -18.22
N ILE A 118 -6.91 -22.53 -17.55
CA ILE A 118 -7.08 -22.19 -16.12
C ILE A 118 -8.35 -21.37 -15.90
N GLU A 119 -8.61 -20.34 -16.71
CA GLU A 119 -9.84 -19.53 -16.57
C GLU A 119 -11.12 -20.33 -16.82
N ARG A 120 -11.09 -21.29 -17.78
CA ARG A 120 -12.23 -22.17 -18.07
C ARG A 120 -12.64 -22.97 -16.82
N ASP A 121 -11.65 -23.49 -16.10
CA ASP A 121 -11.88 -24.43 -14.99
C ASP A 121 -11.98 -23.70 -13.63
N ASN A 122 -11.67 -22.39 -13.57
CA ASN A 122 -11.76 -21.55 -12.39
C ASN A 122 -12.60 -20.27 -12.65
N PRO A 123 -13.92 -20.30 -12.42
CA PRO A 123 -14.80 -19.16 -12.73
C PRO A 123 -14.39 -17.83 -12.07
N ARG A 124 -13.73 -17.87 -10.91
CA ARG A 124 -13.22 -16.69 -10.21
C ARG A 124 -12.14 -15.94 -11.00
N LEU A 125 -11.42 -16.62 -11.89
CA LEU A 125 -10.37 -16.04 -12.73
C LEU A 125 -10.84 -15.63 -14.12
N LYS A 126 -12.13 -15.80 -14.42
CA LYS A 126 -12.67 -15.51 -15.76
C LYS A 126 -12.40 -14.07 -16.19
N GLY A 127 -11.69 -13.90 -17.32
CA GLY A 127 -11.30 -12.61 -17.88
C GLY A 127 -10.19 -11.88 -17.12
N VAL A 128 -9.53 -12.54 -16.17
CA VAL A 128 -8.48 -11.95 -15.31
C VAL A 128 -7.09 -12.15 -15.89
N LEU A 129 -6.80 -13.36 -16.41
CA LEU A 129 -5.47 -13.72 -16.84
C LEU A 129 -5.09 -13.06 -18.17
N PRO A 130 -3.85 -12.56 -18.34
CA PRO A 130 -3.39 -11.99 -19.60
C PRO A 130 -3.23 -13.09 -20.65
N LYS A 131 -3.58 -12.78 -21.92
CA LYS A 131 -3.56 -13.72 -23.05
C LYS A 131 -2.90 -13.10 -24.30
N ASP A 132 -1.80 -12.39 -24.08
CA ASP A 132 -1.10 -11.63 -25.13
C ASP A 132 0.35 -12.12 -25.34
N TYR A 133 0.65 -13.36 -24.94
CA TYR A 133 2.01 -13.91 -25.01
C TYR A 133 2.38 -14.37 -26.43
N ALA A 134 1.40 -14.72 -27.27
CA ALA A 134 1.63 -15.10 -28.66
C ALA A 134 1.95 -13.93 -29.58
N ARG A 135 1.69 -12.68 -29.17
CA ARG A 135 1.86 -11.48 -30.02
C ARG A 135 3.28 -11.37 -30.61
N PRO A 136 3.42 -10.87 -31.85
CA PRO A 136 4.71 -10.75 -32.55
C PRO A 136 5.72 -9.85 -31.85
N ALA A 137 5.26 -8.80 -31.15
CA ALA A 137 6.12 -7.85 -30.46
C ALA A 137 6.86 -8.46 -29.24
N LEU A 138 6.41 -9.60 -28.72
CA LEU A 138 7.04 -10.29 -27.59
C LEU A 138 8.07 -11.28 -28.11
N ASP A 139 9.34 -11.07 -27.75
CA ASP A 139 10.44 -11.96 -28.09
C ASP A 139 10.29 -13.31 -27.37
N LYS A 140 10.13 -14.39 -28.12
CA LYS A 140 9.85 -15.74 -27.59
C LYS A 140 11.05 -16.35 -26.88
N HIS A 141 12.28 -16.03 -27.32
CA HIS A 141 13.49 -16.50 -26.67
C HIS A 141 13.61 -15.87 -25.25
N ARG A 142 13.42 -14.56 -25.14
CA ARG A 142 13.43 -13.86 -23.85
C ARG A 142 12.29 -14.25 -22.94
N LEU A 143 11.11 -14.56 -23.52
CA LEU A 143 10.00 -15.12 -22.76
C LEU A 143 10.40 -16.46 -22.13
N GLY A 144 11.04 -17.33 -22.89
CA GLY A 144 11.57 -18.61 -22.38
C GLY A 144 12.61 -18.43 -21.28
N GLU A 145 13.57 -17.50 -21.46
CA GLU A 145 14.56 -17.15 -20.41
C GLU A 145 13.86 -16.67 -19.11
N LEU A 146 12.80 -15.87 -19.23
CA LEU A 146 12.05 -15.40 -18.05
C LEU A 146 11.34 -16.55 -17.36
N ILE A 147 10.73 -17.47 -18.09
CA ILE A 147 10.10 -18.68 -17.53
C ILE A 147 11.13 -19.51 -16.75
N ASP A 148 12.33 -19.72 -17.31
CA ASP A 148 13.41 -20.43 -16.64
C ASP A 148 13.88 -19.73 -15.36
N VAL A 149 13.98 -18.38 -15.36
CA VAL A 149 14.37 -17.62 -14.17
C VAL A 149 13.27 -17.68 -13.10
N ILE A 150 11.99 -17.55 -13.47
CA ILE A 150 10.87 -17.67 -12.54
C ILE A 150 10.82 -19.07 -11.92
N ALA A 151 11.16 -20.11 -12.66
CA ALA A 151 11.23 -21.49 -12.16
C ALA A 151 12.21 -21.66 -10.99
N THR A 152 13.26 -20.81 -10.89
CA THR A 152 14.24 -20.88 -9.79
C THR A 152 13.71 -20.39 -8.45
N ILE A 153 12.51 -19.78 -8.39
CA ILE A 153 11.91 -19.25 -7.15
C ILE A 153 11.69 -20.36 -6.13
N GLU A 154 11.22 -21.52 -6.56
CA GLU A 154 10.96 -22.67 -5.69
C GLU A 154 12.24 -23.21 -5.02
N LEU A 155 13.34 -23.31 -5.77
CA LEU A 155 14.64 -23.78 -5.29
C LEU A 155 15.18 -22.93 -4.13
N LEU A 156 14.88 -21.64 -4.12
CA LEU A 156 15.30 -20.72 -3.06
C LEU A 156 14.43 -20.84 -1.80
N ALA A 157 13.15 -21.12 -1.94
CA ALA A 157 12.25 -21.34 -0.80
C ALA A 157 12.58 -22.64 -0.06
N SER A 158 13.00 -23.70 -0.79
CA SER A 158 13.38 -25.01 -0.23
C SER A 158 14.81 -25.05 0.36
N SER A 159 15.69 -24.13 -0.03
CA SER A 159 17.10 -24.11 0.39
C SER A 159 17.39 -23.30 1.66
N GLN A 160 16.42 -22.64 2.27
CA GLN A 160 16.62 -21.96 3.56
C GLN A 160 16.60 -22.98 4.71
N PRO A 161 17.73 -23.20 5.42
CA PRO A 161 17.74 -24.08 6.58
C PRO A 161 16.84 -23.50 7.67
N SER A 162 16.00 -24.35 8.26
CA SER A 162 15.25 -24.03 9.47
C SER A 162 16.21 -23.43 10.50
N PRO A 163 15.85 -22.36 11.23
CA PRO A 163 16.68 -21.89 12.33
C PRO A 163 16.86 -23.03 13.32
N GLN A 164 18.08 -23.55 13.45
CA GLN A 164 18.41 -24.54 14.45
C GLN A 164 18.18 -23.93 15.84
N PRO A 165 17.54 -24.65 16.78
CA PRO A 165 17.49 -24.20 18.16
C PRO A 165 18.92 -24.16 18.70
N SER A 166 19.33 -23.04 19.27
CA SER A 166 20.62 -22.85 19.90
C SER A 166 20.83 -23.88 21.02
N PRO A 167 21.98 -24.57 21.10
CA PRO A 167 22.29 -25.42 22.22
C PRO A 167 22.79 -24.55 23.37
N THR A 168 21.93 -24.20 24.32
CA THR A 168 22.35 -23.72 25.60
C THR A 168 21.60 -24.49 26.69
N GLY A 169 22.36 -25.33 27.35
CA GLY A 169 21.92 -25.99 28.57
C GLY A 169 21.84 -25.01 29.73
N ARG A 170 20.92 -25.30 30.58
CA ARG A 170 20.81 -25.36 32.04
C ARG A 170 19.41 -24.96 32.48
N GLY A 171 18.81 -25.89 33.21
CA GLY A 171 17.43 -25.89 33.65
C GLY A 171 17.01 -24.73 34.53
N SER A 172 15.78 -24.41 34.38
CA SER A 172 14.87 -23.96 35.41
C SER A 172 13.46 -24.43 35.01
N GLU A 173 12.87 -25.20 35.93
CA GLU A 173 11.47 -25.64 35.83
C GLU A 173 10.55 -24.43 35.72
N HIS A 174 9.87 -24.30 34.61
CA HIS A 174 8.69 -23.47 34.50
C HIS A 174 7.56 -24.28 33.87
N THR A 175 6.52 -24.42 34.65
CA THR A 175 5.21 -24.98 34.36
C THR A 175 4.72 -24.55 32.96
N GLU A 176 4.56 -25.51 32.06
CA GLU A 176 3.92 -25.32 30.77
C GLU A 176 2.43 -25.02 30.95
N LEU A 177 2.02 -23.84 30.53
CA LEU A 177 0.63 -23.56 30.21
C LEU A 177 0.34 -24.13 28.80
N PRO A 178 -0.80 -24.80 28.59
CA PRO A 178 -1.10 -25.40 27.30
C PRO A 178 -1.29 -24.33 26.23
N SER A 179 -0.52 -24.45 25.15
CA SER A 179 -0.69 -23.67 23.91
C SER A 179 -2.08 -23.91 23.31
N PRO A 180 -2.77 -22.88 22.80
CA PRO A 180 -4.01 -23.07 22.07
C PRO A 180 -3.73 -23.79 20.76
N LEU A 181 -4.37 -24.93 20.59
CA LEU A 181 -4.68 -25.73 19.41
C LEU A 181 -3.84 -25.53 18.13
N GLY A 182 -2.92 -26.46 17.92
CA GLY A 182 -2.63 -27.12 16.65
C GLY A 182 -2.46 -26.27 15.39
N ARG A 183 -1.32 -25.57 15.22
CA ARG A 183 -0.78 -25.31 13.87
C ARG A 183 -0.08 -26.59 13.40
N ARG A 184 -0.60 -27.23 12.33
CA ARG A 184 0.04 -28.40 11.72
C ARG A 184 1.31 -27.99 10.98
N ALA A 185 2.37 -28.78 11.05
CA ALA A 185 3.67 -28.55 10.39
C ALA A 185 3.58 -28.38 8.83
N GLY A 186 2.48 -28.77 8.21
CA GLY A 186 2.20 -28.53 6.79
C GLY A 186 1.78 -27.09 6.45
N ASP A 187 1.32 -26.33 7.43
CA ASP A 187 0.85 -24.95 7.25
C ASP A 187 2.02 -23.94 7.17
N GLU A 188 3.12 -24.23 7.86
CA GLU A 188 4.31 -23.36 7.85
C GLU A 188 5.04 -23.31 6.48
N GLY A 189 5.04 -24.40 5.72
CA GLY A 189 5.61 -24.46 4.37
C GLY A 189 4.81 -23.63 3.36
N ARG A 190 3.48 -23.74 3.43
CA ARG A 190 2.53 -23.02 2.57
C ARG A 190 2.61 -21.51 2.82
N HIS A 191 2.68 -21.07 4.08
CA HIS A 191 2.83 -19.66 4.41
C HIS A 191 4.14 -19.07 3.88
N ARG A 192 5.23 -19.84 3.83
CA ARG A 192 6.54 -19.34 3.34
C ARG A 192 6.58 -19.15 1.83
N SER A 193 6.05 -20.07 1.03
CA SER A 193 6.05 -19.95 -0.45
C SER A 193 5.06 -18.89 -0.93
N VAL A 194 3.87 -18.82 -0.33
CA VAL A 194 2.85 -17.79 -0.59
C VAL A 194 3.40 -16.40 -0.23
N ASP A 195 4.07 -16.27 0.92
CA ASP A 195 4.66 -15.00 1.34
C ASP A 195 5.80 -14.57 0.39
N LEU A 196 6.64 -15.47 -0.08
CA LEU A 196 7.72 -15.15 -1.02
C LEU A 196 7.18 -14.66 -2.37
N LEU A 197 6.24 -15.38 -2.97
CA LEU A 197 5.65 -14.98 -4.26
C LEU A 197 4.80 -13.71 -4.13
N GLY A 198 4.07 -13.56 -3.02
CA GLY A 198 3.37 -12.32 -2.69
C GLY A 198 4.33 -11.12 -2.59
N ARG A 199 5.51 -11.28 -1.97
CA ARG A 199 6.56 -10.26 -1.90
C ARG A 199 7.16 -9.95 -3.26
N VAL A 200 7.45 -10.97 -4.06
CA VAL A 200 7.93 -10.81 -5.45
C VAL A 200 6.91 -10.02 -6.27
N TYR A 201 5.62 -10.37 -6.17
CA TYR A 201 4.56 -9.66 -6.86
C TYR A 201 4.50 -8.18 -6.45
N GLU A 202 4.55 -7.89 -5.15
CA GLU A 202 4.56 -6.53 -4.59
C GLU A 202 5.82 -5.75 -5.01
N TYR A 203 6.99 -6.38 -5.00
CA TYR A 203 8.24 -5.79 -5.49
C TYR A 203 8.12 -5.36 -6.96
N PHE A 204 7.56 -6.23 -7.81
CA PHE A 204 7.36 -5.89 -9.22
C PHE A 204 6.36 -4.76 -9.41
N LEU A 205 5.25 -4.76 -8.67
CA LEU A 205 4.28 -3.65 -8.70
C LEU A 205 4.95 -2.31 -8.36
N THR A 206 5.78 -2.30 -7.30
CA THR A 206 6.52 -1.10 -6.87
C THR A 206 7.52 -0.64 -7.94
N ARG A 207 8.28 -1.57 -8.54
CA ARG A 207 9.25 -1.26 -9.60
C ARG A 207 8.58 -0.74 -10.87
N PHE A 208 7.45 -1.30 -11.25
CA PHE A 208 6.67 -0.81 -12.39
C PHE A 208 6.10 0.58 -12.13
N ALA A 209 5.57 0.84 -10.94
CA ALA A 209 5.10 2.17 -10.57
C ALA A 209 6.21 3.23 -10.66
N SER A 210 7.42 2.89 -10.21
CA SER A 210 8.61 3.75 -10.33
C SER A 210 9.02 3.99 -11.80
N ALA A 211 8.89 2.98 -12.67
CA ALA A 211 9.29 3.05 -14.07
C ALA A 211 8.26 3.79 -14.97
N GLU A 212 6.97 3.71 -14.65
CA GLU A 212 5.90 4.40 -15.38
C GLU A 212 5.92 5.92 -15.17
N GLY A 213 6.46 6.40 -14.03
CA GLY A 213 6.65 7.81 -13.74
C GLY A 213 5.37 8.65 -13.88
N LYS A 214 5.51 9.91 -14.36
CA LYS A 214 4.41 10.88 -14.49
C LYS A 214 3.34 10.52 -15.55
N ASN A 215 3.64 9.62 -16.47
CA ASN A 215 2.79 9.32 -17.61
C ASN A 215 1.81 8.16 -17.37
N GLY A 216 1.95 7.42 -16.27
CA GLY A 216 1.19 6.18 -16.02
C GLY A 216 -0.21 6.38 -15.45
N GLY A 217 -0.61 7.56 -15.01
CA GLY A 217 -1.97 7.85 -14.50
C GLY A 217 -2.42 7.00 -13.29
N GLN A 218 -1.64 6.02 -12.87
CA GLN A 218 -1.97 5.08 -11.81
C GLN A 218 -0.99 5.26 -10.64
N PHE A 219 -1.46 5.93 -9.60
CA PHE A 219 -0.66 6.18 -8.40
C PHE A 219 -0.58 4.91 -7.54
N TYR A 220 0.57 4.25 -7.56
CA TYR A 220 0.88 3.24 -6.55
C TYR A 220 1.04 3.94 -5.19
N THR A 221 0.23 3.55 -4.22
CA THR A 221 0.34 4.09 -2.86
C THR A 221 1.52 3.46 -2.13
N PRO A 222 2.48 4.24 -1.63
CA PRO A 222 3.61 3.71 -0.87
C PRO A 222 3.15 2.88 0.32
N SER A 223 3.83 1.77 0.59
CA SER A 223 3.45 0.83 1.65
C SER A 223 3.38 1.46 3.04
N CYS A 224 4.27 2.41 3.34
CA CYS A 224 4.25 3.15 4.60
C CYS A 224 3.00 4.03 4.76
N VAL A 225 2.49 4.64 3.67
CA VAL A 225 1.25 5.43 3.67
C VAL A 225 0.05 4.52 3.87
N VAL A 226 0.00 3.39 3.15
CA VAL A 226 -1.06 2.39 3.30
C VAL A 226 -1.12 1.84 4.73
N ARG A 227 0.03 1.48 5.30
CA ARG A 227 0.13 1.02 6.69
C ARG A 227 -0.36 2.08 7.67
N CYS A 228 0.03 3.34 7.49
CA CYS A 228 -0.45 4.44 8.33
C CYS A 228 -1.98 4.54 8.32
N LEU A 229 -2.62 4.50 7.14
CA LEU A 229 -4.07 4.52 7.01
C LEU A 229 -4.74 3.32 7.70
N VAL A 230 -4.24 2.11 7.44
CA VAL A 230 -4.80 0.87 7.99
C VAL A 230 -4.63 0.82 9.51
N GLU A 231 -3.45 1.15 10.04
CA GLU A 231 -3.18 1.14 11.47
C GLU A 231 -4.02 2.20 12.20
N MET A 232 -4.22 3.40 11.64
CA MET A 232 -5.07 4.43 12.22
C MET A 232 -6.55 4.04 12.23
N LEU A 233 -7.07 3.40 11.17
CA LEU A 233 -8.46 2.96 11.11
C LEU A 233 -8.73 1.73 11.98
N GLY A 234 -7.81 0.78 12.03
CA GLY A 234 -7.92 -0.46 12.79
C GLY A 234 -9.08 -1.34 12.33
N PRO A 235 -9.10 -1.83 11.06
CA PRO A 235 -10.20 -2.60 10.52
C PRO A 235 -10.16 -4.07 10.97
N TYR A 236 -10.44 -4.32 12.25
CA TYR A 236 -10.41 -5.68 12.82
C TYR A 236 -11.50 -6.60 12.27
N LYS A 237 -12.67 -6.07 11.91
CA LYS A 237 -13.84 -6.81 11.39
C LYS A 237 -14.76 -5.86 10.65
N GLY A 238 -15.45 -6.38 9.63
CA GLY A 238 -16.51 -5.66 8.94
C GLY A 238 -16.23 -5.47 7.45
N ARG A 239 -16.98 -4.57 6.82
CA ARG A 239 -16.91 -4.31 5.38
C ARG A 239 -15.90 -3.20 5.10
N ILE A 240 -14.94 -3.52 4.25
CA ILE A 240 -13.93 -2.58 3.76
C ILE A 240 -14.23 -2.26 2.30
N TYR A 241 -14.20 -0.98 1.95
CA TYR A 241 -14.46 -0.51 0.60
C TYR A 241 -13.35 0.43 0.10
N ASP A 242 -12.95 0.21 -1.16
CA ASP A 242 -12.08 1.12 -1.92
C ASP A 242 -12.65 1.31 -3.33
N PRO A 243 -13.26 2.48 -3.64
CA PRO A 243 -13.88 2.74 -4.94
C PRO A 243 -12.90 3.11 -6.06
N CYS A 244 -11.60 3.12 -5.78
CA CYS A 244 -10.51 3.39 -6.73
C CYS A 244 -9.28 2.53 -6.38
N CYS A 245 -9.52 1.22 -6.21
CA CYS A 245 -8.64 0.31 -5.47
C CYS A 245 -7.28 0.03 -6.12
N GLY A 246 -7.06 0.49 -7.36
CA GLY A 246 -5.80 0.26 -8.04
C GLY A 246 -5.44 -1.23 -8.11
N SER A 247 -4.24 -1.58 -7.68
CA SER A 247 -3.77 -2.97 -7.59
C SER A 247 -4.18 -3.71 -6.30
N GLY A 248 -5.08 -3.15 -5.48
CA GLY A 248 -5.59 -3.77 -4.26
C GLY A 248 -4.65 -3.70 -3.04
N GLY A 249 -3.68 -2.80 -3.04
CA GLY A 249 -2.69 -2.67 -1.96
C GLY A 249 -3.30 -2.37 -0.59
N MET A 250 -4.37 -1.55 -0.53
CA MET A 250 -5.11 -1.26 0.71
C MET A 250 -5.71 -2.52 1.33
N PHE A 251 -6.28 -3.40 0.51
CA PHE A 251 -6.89 -4.65 0.96
C PHE A 251 -5.87 -5.63 1.51
N VAL A 252 -4.73 -5.78 0.83
CA VAL A 252 -3.63 -6.63 1.29
C VAL A 252 -3.11 -6.19 2.66
N GLN A 253 -2.94 -4.89 2.87
CA GLN A 253 -2.49 -4.38 4.17
C GLN A 253 -3.56 -4.51 5.26
N SER A 254 -4.84 -4.40 4.90
CA SER A 254 -5.94 -4.61 5.84
C SER A 254 -5.99 -6.05 6.35
N GLU A 255 -5.81 -7.05 5.48
CA GLU A 255 -5.70 -8.45 5.90
C GLU A 255 -4.45 -8.72 6.74
N LYS A 256 -3.28 -8.20 6.35
CA LYS A 256 -2.06 -8.27 7.16
C LYS A 256 -2.25 -7.67 8.56
N PHE A 257 -3.00 -6.57 8.66
CA PHE A 257 -3.35 -5.96 9.94
C PHE A 257 -4.22 -6.90 10.79
N VAL A 258 -5.25 -7.51 10.20
CA VAL A 258 -6.14 -8.47 10.88
C VAL A 258 -5.33 -9.65 11.42
N GLU A 259 -4.48 -10.26 10.60
CA GLU A 259 -3.61 -11.37 10.99
C GLU A 259 -2.63 -10.99 12.12
N ALA A 260 -1.97 -9.82 12.01
CA ALA A 260 -1.03 -9.33 13.02
C ALA A 260 -1.69 -9.11 14.40
N HIS A 261 -3.02 -8.88 14.43
CA HIS A 261 -3.80 -8.69 15.64
C HIS A 261 -4.61 -9.92 16.07
N GLY A 262 -4.25 -11.11 15.57
CA GLY A 262 -4.84 -12.39 15.96
C GLY A 262 -6.23 -12.66 15.36
N GLY A 263 -6.65 -11.92 14.36
CA GLY A 263 -7.83 -12.19 13.57
C GLY A 263 -7.60 -13.30 12.53
N ARG A 264 -8.64 -13.64 11.79
CA ARG A 264 -8.61 -14.68 10.76
C ARG A 264 -8.85 -14.08 9.39
N LEU A 265 -8.29 -14.72 8.35
CA LEU A 265 -8.64 -14.42 6.97
C LEU A 265 -10.16 -14.52 6.81
N GLY A 266 -10.80 -13.48 6.23
CA GLY A 266 -12.26 -13.40 6.10
C GLY A 266 -13.00 -12.77 7.30
N ASP A 267 -12.31 -12.31 8.35
CA ASP A 267 -12.92 -11.45 9.39
C ASP A 267 -13.38 -10.10 8.80
N ILE A 268 -12.80 -9.70 7.67
CA ILE A 268 -13.21 -8.55 6.87
C ILE A 268 -13.82 -9.00 5.53
N SER A 269 -14.82 -8.27 5.05
CA SER A 269 -15.41 -8.44 3.72
C SER A 269 -14.97 -7.29 2.84
N ILE A 270 -14.34 -7.59 1.71
CA ILE A 270 -13.68 -6.62 0.86
C ILE A 270 -14.52 -6.31 -0.37
N TYR A 271 -14.72 -5.03 -0.63
CA TYR A 271 -15.41 -4.49 -1.81
C TYR A 271 -14.50 -3.50 -2.50
N GLY A 272 -14.35 -3.63 -3.82
CA GLY A 272 -13.50 -2.75 -4.61
C GLY A 272 -14.12 -2.33 -5.91
N GLN A 273 -13.69 -1.20 -6.43
CA GLN A 273 -13.98 -0.77 -7.79
C GLN A 273 -12.74 -0.17 -8.43
N GLU A 274 -12.56 -0.43 -9.73
CA GLU A 274 -11.44 0.09 -10.52
C GLU A 274 -11.93 0.40 -11.93
N SER A 275 -11.57 1.56 -12.44
CA SER A 275 -11.98 2.04 -13.78
C SER A 275 -11.16 1.40 -14.90
N ASN A 276 -9.91 1.07 -14.65
CA ASN A 276 -9.02 0.48 -15.65
C ASN A 276 -9.10 -1.05 -15.61
N ALA A 277 -9.53 -1.66 -16.73
CA ALA A 277 -9.67 -3.11 -16.87
C ALA A 277 -8.42 -3.89 -16.49
N THR A 278 -7.27 -3.35 -16.85
CA THR A 278 -5.96 -3.97 -16.68
C THR A 278 -5.52 -3.91 -15.22
N THR A 279 -5.70 -2.77 -14.56
CA THR A 279 -5.42 -2.58 -13.13
C THR A 279 -6.34 -3.42 -12.27
N ARG A 280 -7.64 -3.53 -12.64
CA ARG A 280 -8.58 -4.45 -11.97
C ARG A 280 -8.10 -5.90 -12.02
N ARG A 281 -7.58 -6.36 -13.17
CA ARG A 281 -6.99 -7.72 -13.27
C ARG A 281 -5.81 -7.90 -12.32
N LEU A 282 -4.93 -6.89 -12.21
CA LEU A 282 -3.82 -6.92 -11.26
C LEU A 282 -4.30 -7.01 -9.81
N ALA A 283 -5.37 -6.27 -9.45
CA ALA A 283 -5.95 -6.36 -8.10
C ALA A 283 -6.47 -7.77 -7.82
N VAL A 284 -7.24 -8.36 -8.74
CA VAL A 284 -7.76 -9.73 -8.57
C VAL A 284 -6.61 -10.73 -8.42
N MET A 285 -5.57 -10.67 -9.26
CA MET A 285 -4.40 -11.54 -9.13
C MET A 285 -3.66 -11.32 -7.80
N ASN A 286 -3.48 -10.06 -7.38
CA ASN A 286 -2.79 -9.69 -6.15
C ASN A 286 -3.47 -10.28 -4.89
N LEU A 287 -4.81 -10.22 -4.85
CA LEU A 287 -5.58 -10.79 -3.75
C LEU A 287 -5.63 -12.31 -3.81
N ALA A 288 -5.79 -12.87 -5.02
CA ALA A 288 -5.85 -14.32 -5.24
C ALA A 288 -4.56 -15.04 -4.78
N ILE A 289 -3.37 -14.45 -5.02
CA ILE A 289 -2.09 -14.97 -4.50
C ILE A 289 -2.10 -15.13 -2.98
N ARG A 290 -2.89 -14.34 -2.28
CA ARG A 290 -2.95 -14.32 -0.81
C ARG A 290 -4.18 -15.03 -0.25
N GLY A 291 -4.98 -15.65 -1.13
CA GLY A 291 -6.23 -16.28 -0.73
C GLY A 291 -7.30 -15.30 -0.24
N ILE A 292 -7.15 -14.01 -0.55
CA ILE A 292 -8.07 -12.96 -0.13
C ILE A 292 -9.24 -12.88 -1.12
N GLU A 293 -10.46 -13.00 -0.63
CA GLU A 293 -11.67 -12.84 -1.42
C GLU A 293 -12.14 -11.38 -1.41
N ALA A 294 -12.55 -10.88 -2.58
CA ALA A 294 -13.09 -9.53 -2.71
C ALA A 294 -14.16 -9.47 -3.80
N ASP A 295 -15.15 -8.61 -3.59
CA ASP A 295 -16.14 -8.26 -4.59
C ASP A 295 -15.71 -6.98 -5.34
N PHE A 296 -15.28 -7.15 -6.60
CA PHE A 296 -14.91 -6.05 -7.49
C PHE A 296 -16.05 -5.66 -8.46
N GLY A 297 -17.26 -6.12 -8.21
CA GLY A 297 -18.35 -6.00 -9.17
C GLY A 297 -18.12 -6.83 -10.45
N PRO A 298 -19.09 -6.84 -11.36
CA PRO A 298 -19.05 -7.71 -12.54
C PRO A 298 -17.98 -7.31 -13.57
N GLU A 299 -17.59 -6.04 -13.63
CA GLU A 299 -16.65 -5.49 -14.59
C GLU A 299 -15.88 -4.28 -14.03
N HIS A 300 -14.96 -3.72 -14.82
CA HIS A 300 -14.33 -2.44 -14.51
C HIS A 300 -15.31 -1.30 -14.82
N ALA A 301 -15.31 -0.27 -13.98
CA ALA A 301 -16.16 0.90 -14.21
C ALA A 301 -15.61 2.15 -13.51
N ASP A 302 -15.80 3.31 -14.14
CA ASP A 302 -15.62 4.61 -13.51
C ASP A 302 -16.68 4.80 -12.40
N THR A 303 -16.22 5.09 -11.19
CA THR A 303 -17.03 5.17 -9.97
C THR A 303 -18.08 6.28 -10.00
N PHE A 304 -17.80 7.39 -10.70
CA PHE A 304 -18.77 8.47 -10.83
C PHE A 304 -19.79 8.21 -11.91
N ARG A 305 -19.40 7.50 -12.97
CA ARG A 305 -20.28 7.16 -14.09
C ARG A 305 -21.19 5.99 -13.75
N ARG A 306 -20.65 5.00 -13.03
CA ARG A 306 -21.36 3.77 -12.66
C ARG A 306 -20.81 3.19 -11.37
N ASP A 307 -21.52 3.42 -10.29
CA ASP A 307 -21.26 2.81 -9.02
C ASP A 307 -21.66 1.32 -9.04
N LEU A 308 -20.71 0.43 -8.81
CA LEU A 308 -20.94 -1.02 -8.83
C LEU A 308 -21.45 -1.57 -7.50
N HIS A 309 -21.40 -0.76 -6.43
CA HIS A 309 -21.82 -1.14 -5.08
C HIS A 309 -22.81 -0.13 -4.46
N PRO A 310 -23.89 0.30 -5.16
CA PRO A 310 -24.71 1.44 -4.77
C PRO A 310 -25.37 1.30 -3.38
N ASP A 311 -25.66 0.07 -2.98
CA ASP A 311 -26.31 -0.23 -1.69
C ASP A 311 -25.32 -0.53 -0.55
N LEU A 312 -24.03 -0.57 -0.86
CA LEU A 312 -22.99 -0.85 0.13
C LEU A 312 -22.95 0.26 1.18
N ARG A 313 -22.91 -0.15 2.45
CA ARG A 313 -22.62 0.71 3.59
C ARG A 313 -21.45 0.11 4.34
N ALA A 314 -20.26 0.61 4.04
CA ALA A 314 -18.99 0.10 4.54
C ALA A 314 -18.72 0.54 5.98
N ASP A 315 -18.13 -0.35 6.75
CA ASP A 315 -17.66 -0.04 8.09
C ASP A 315 -16.35 0.76 8.02
N PHE A 316 -15.53 0.48 6.99
CA PHE A 316 -14.31 1.20 6.68
C PHE A 316 -14.22 1.50 5.19
N VAL A 317 -13.81 2.72 4.85
CA VAL A 317 -13.39 3.09 3.49
C VAL A 317 -11.91 3.46 3.56
N LEU A 318 -11.09 2.85 2.69
CA LEU A 318 -9.67 3.17 2.55
C LEU A 318 -9.39 3.47 1.08
N ALA A 319 -8.89 4.65 0.77
CA ALA A 319 -8.72 5.03 -0.63
C ALA A 319 -7.53 5.97 -0.88
N ASN A 320 -6.95 5.84 -2.06
CA ASN A 320 -6.04 6.82 -2.64
C ASN A 320 -6.57 7.22 -4.02
N PRO A 321 -7.53 8.15 -4.10
CA PRO A 321 -8.13 8.55 -5.37
C PRO A 321 -7.15 9.34 -6.24
N PRO A 322 -7.39 9.45 -7.56
CA PRO A 322 -6.64 10.35 -8.43
C PRO A 322 -6.68 11.80 -7.91
N PHE A 323 -5.49 12.43 -7.74
CA PHE A 323 -5.41 13.79 -7.22
C PHE A 323 -5.77 14.82 -8.28
N ASN A 324 -6.64 15.77 -7.93
CA ASN A 324 -6.98 16.92 -8.77
C ASN A 324 -7.46 16.53 -10.18
N ASP A 325 -8.16 15.41 -10.30
CA ASP A 325 -8.70 14.94 -11.58
C ASP A 325 -9.70 15.97 -12.14
N SER A 326 -9.42 16.48 -13.34
CA SER A 326 -10.22 17.50 -14.03
C SER A 326 -11.13 16.92 -15.10
N ASP A 327 -10.97 15.64 -15.46
CA ASP A 327 -11.73 14.95 -16.51
C ASP A 327 -12.63 13.85 -15.94
N TRP A 328 -13.25 14.10 -14.80
CA TRP A 328 -14.14 13.17 -14.15
C TRP A 328 -15.59 13.32 -14.62
N PHE A 329 -16.35 12.24 -14.59
CA PHE A 329 -17.77 12.26 -14.93
C PHE A 329 -18.58 12.95 -13.82
N ARG A 330 -19.16 14.12 -14.13
CA ARG A 330 -19.96 14.89 -13.19
C ARG A 330 -21.43 14.90 -13.59
N LYS A 331 -22.29 14.61 -12.61
CA LYS A 331 -23.72 14.76 -12.70
C LYS A 331 -24.18 15.69 -11.57
N ASP A 332 -24.81 16.82 -11.90
CA ASP A 332 -25.10 17.89 -10.91
C ASP A 332 -26.18 17.49 -9.90
N ASP A 333 -27.12 16.63 -10.28
CA ASP A 333 -28.21 16.08 -9.46
C ASP A 333 -27.88 14.73 -8.82
N ASP A 334 -26.61 14.40 -8.66
CA ASP A 334 -26.18 13.16 -8.03
C ASP A 334 -26.50 13.17 -6.53
N VAL A 335 -27.13 12.10 -6.04
CA VAL A 335 -27.57 11.94 -4.64
C VAL A 335 -26.43 11.98 -3.63
N ARG A 336 -25.19 11.80 -4.10
CA ARG A 336 -23.96 11.84 -3.29
C ARG A 336 -23.59 13.25 -2.85
N TRP A 337 -24.03 14.31 -3.57
CA TRP A 337 -23.61 15.70 -3.33
C TRP A 337 -24.37 16.37 -2.19
N GLN A 338 -24.37 15.75 -1.00
CA GLN A 338 -25.09 16.23 0.17
C GLN A 338 -24.51 17.51 0.79
N PHE A 339 -23.22 17.79 0.54
CA PHE A 339 -22.49 18.94 1.11
C PHE A 339 -22.21 20.03 0.07
N GLY A 340 -22.76 19.89 -1.11
CA GLY A 340 -22.59 20.81 -2.24
C GLY A 340 -22.05 20.10 -3.47
N VAL A 341 -22.37 20.63 -4.64
CA VAL A 341 -21.95 20.05 -5.94
C VAL A 341 -20.45 20.30 -6.15
N PRO A 342 -19.63 19.23 -6.32
CA PRO A 342 -18.19 19.40 -6.48
C PRO A 342 -17.84 20.17 -7.77
N PRO A 343 -16.72 20.89 -7.80
CA PRO A 343 -16.31 21.66 -8.98
C PRO A 343 -16.01 20.75 -10.17
N LYS A 344 -16.38 21.17 -11.39
CA LYS A 344 -16.15 20.42 -12.62
C LYS A 344 -14.66 20.13 -12.87
N GLY A 345 -13.79 21.06 -12.54
CA GLY A 345 -12.35 20.96 -12.79
C GLY A 345 -11.55 20.24 -11.71
N ASN A 346 -12.21 19.67 -10.68
CA ASN A 346 -11.50 18.95 -9.61
C ASN A 346 -12.41 17.97 -8.88
N ALA A 347 -12.08 16.69 -8.93
CA ALA A 347 -12.84 15.59 -8.35
C ALA A 347 -12.59 15.38 -6.84
N ASN A 348 -11.64 16.08 -6.19
CA ASN A 348 -11.25 15.79 -4.81
C ASN A 348 -12.46 15.69 -3.87
N PHE A 349 -13.36 16.68 -3.89
CA PHE A 349 -14.55 16.66 -3.03
C PHE A 349 -15.72 15.82 -3.57
N ALA A 350 -15.65 15.37 -4.82
CA ALA A 350 -16.53 14.32 -5.32
C ALA A 350 -16.17 12.97 -4.66
N TRP A 351 -14.88 12.63 -4.61
CA TRP A 351 -14.39 11.47 -3.89
C TRP A 351 -14.75 11.50 -2.42
N VAL A 352 -14.51 12.63 -1.74
CA VAL A 352 -14.86 12.78 -0.31
C VAL A 352 -16.35 12.49 -0.07
N GLN A 353 -17.24 13.04 -0.89
CA GLN A 353 -18.68 12.84 -0.72
C GLN A 353 -19.11 11.42 -1.12
N HIS A 354 -18.48 10.80 -2.12
CA HIS A 354 -18.70 9.40 -2.45
C HIS A 354 -18.33 8.48 -1.28
N PHE A 355 -17.17 8.69 -0.63
CA PHE A 355 -16.78 7.93 0.56
C PHE A 355 -17.82 8.06 1.67
N ILE A 356 -18.25 9.30 1.98
CA ILE A 356 -19.26 9.55 3.01
C ILE A 356 -20.59 8.86 2.65
N HIS A 357 -21.01 8.89 1.38
CA HIS A 357 -22.24 8.22 0.92
C HIS A 357 -22.24 6.74 1.26
N HIS A 358 -21.10 6.08 1.09
CA HIS A 358 -20.92 4.65 1.34
C HIS A 358 -20.60 4.28 2.79
N LEU A 359 -20.45 5.25 3.71
CA LEU A 359 -20.20 4.92 5.11
C LEU A 359 -21.46 4.39 5.82
N ALA A 360 -21.28 3.31 6.57
CA ALA A 360 -22.23 2.86 7.58
C ALA A 360 -22.44 3.92 8.68
N PRO A 361 -23.51 3.87 9.49
CA PRO A 361 -23.77 4.86 10.54
C PRO A 361 -22.66 5.00 11.58
N ARG A 362 -21.80 3.99 11.75
CA ARG A 362 -20.62 3.98 12.63
C ARG A 362 -19.32 3.86 11.85
N GLY A 363 -19.39 4.00 10.53
CA GLY A 363 -18.26 3.83 9.64
C GLY A 363 -17.24 4.95 9.75
N MET A 364 -16.03 4.60 9.32
CA MET A 364 -14.89 5.51 9.25
C MET A 364 -14.25 5.44 7.87
N VAL A 365 -13.70 6.54 7.41
CA VAL A 365 -12.90 6.58 6.20
C VAL A 365 -11.53 7.19 6.46
N GLY A 366 -10.49 6.61 5.87
CA GLY A 366 -9.16 7.18 5.78
C GLY A 366 -8.70 7.22 4.32
N PHE A 367 -8.28 8.37 3.84
CA PHE A 367 -7.89 8.52 2.44
C PHE A 367 -6.81 9.56 2.25
N VAL A 368 -6.18 9.50 1.08
CA VAL A 368 -5.08 10.40 0.69
C VAL A 368 -5.61 11.46 -0.25
N LEU A 369 -5.22 12.71 -0.05
CA LEU A 369 -5.38 13.79 -1.04
C LEU A 369 -4.15 14.69 -1.08
N ALA A 370 -4.02 15.47 -2.15
CA ALA A 370 -3.04 16.54 -2.24
C ALA A 370 -3.30 17.62 -1.18
N ASN A 371 -2.23 18.25 -0.67
CA ASN A 371 -2.33 19.26 0.40
C ASN A 371 -3.28 20.42 0.09
N GLY A 372 -3.47 20.76 -1.18
CA GLY A 372 -4.42 21.79 -1.61
C GLY A 372 -5.85 21.56 -1.10
N SER A 373 -6.26 20.31 -0.93
CA SER A 373 -7.60 19.94 -0.43
C SER A 373 -7.90 20.52 0.97
N MET A 374 -6.87 20.72 1.80
CA MET A 374 -7.00 21.26 3.15
C MET A 374 -7.34 22.76 3.20
N SER A 375 -7.04 23.52 2.16
CA SER A 375 -7.11 24.99 2.20
C SER A 375 -7.70 25.66 0.95
N SER A 376 -7.85 24.95 -0.17
CA SER A 376 -8.40 25.52 -1.41
C SER A 376 -9.82 26.05 -1.21
N ASN A 377 -10.07 27.26 -1.74
CA ASN A 377 -11.40 27.86 -1.80
C ASN A 377 -11.88 28.02 -3.26
N GLN A 378 -11.19 27.41 -4.21
CA GLN A 378 -11.54 27.51 -5.62
C GLN A 378 -12.85 26.80 -5.90
N SER A 379 -13.67 27.43 -6.74
CA SER A 379 -14.88 26.84 -7.33
C SER A 379 -15.83 26.15 -6.32
N GLY A 380 -15.93 26.66 -5.08
CA GLY A 380 -16.84 26.13 -4.04
C GLY A 380 -16.25 25.02 -3.17
N GLU A 381 -14.99 24.60 -3.36
CA GLU A 381 -14.35 23.60 -2.49
C GLU A 381 -14.34 24.00 -1.01
N GLY A 382 -14.14 25.30 -0.72
CA GLY A 382 -14.17 25.83 0.64
C GLY A 382 -15.53 25.68 1.31
N ASP A 383 -16.63 25.83 0.56
CA ASP A 383 -17.99 25.68 1.09
C ASP A 383 -18.30 24.22 1.43
N ILE A 384 -17.92 23.29 0.56
CA ILE A 384 -18.06 21.85 0.83
C ILE A 384 -17.25 21.47 2.06
N ARG A 385 -15.99 21.93 2.16
CA ARG A 385 -15.12 21.67 3.31
C ARG A 385 -15.73 22.22 4.59
N ARG A 386 -16.26 23.44 4.57
CA ARG A 386 -16.98 24.04 5.70
C ARG A 386 -18.17 23.18 6.12
N ALA A 387 -19.01 22.77 5.17
CA ALA A 387 -20.18 21.94 5.46
C ALA A 387 -19.80 20.60 6.11
N LEU A 388 -18.70 19.97 5.68
CA LEU A 388 -18.17 18.74 6.29
C LEU A 388 -17.71 18.95 7.75
N ILE A 389 -17.07 20.09 8.03
CA ILE A 389 -16.61 20.45 9.37
C ILE A 389 -17.79 20.76 10.28
N GLU A 390 -18.77 21.53 9.81
CA GLU A 390 -19.99 21.89 10.56
C GLU A 390 -20.86 20.65 10.83
N ALA A 391 -20.88 19.68 9.92
CA ALA A 391 -21.52 18.38 10.10
C ALA A 391 -20.74 17.44 11.06
N ASP A 392 -19.62 17.90 11.62
CA ASP A 392 -18.77 17.18 12.57
C ASP A 392 -18.22 15.84 12.05
N LEU A 393 -17.96 15.76 10.75
CA LEU A 393 -17.47 14.53 10.10
C LEU A 393 -15.93 14.39 10.17
N VAL A 394 -15.18 15.50 10.20
CA VAL A 394 -13.70 15.48 10.16
C VAL A 394 -13.14 15.05 11.51
N ASP A 395 -12.56 13.86 11.60
CA ASP A 395 -12.01 13.26 12.83
C ASP A 395 -10.51 13.60 13.00
N CYS A 396 -9.70 13.40 11.97
CA CYS A 396 -8.27 13.69 12.03
C CYS A 396 -7.73 14.16 10.68
N MET A 397 -6.70 15.03 10.72
CA MET A 397 -5.94 15.49 9.57
C MET A 397 -4.46 15.27 9.83
N VAL A 398 -3.75 14.60 8.90
CA VAL A 398 -2.30 14.38 8.99
C VAL A 398 -1.62 15.00 7.78
N ALA A 399 -0.73 15.97 7.99
CA ALA A 399 0.15 16.49 6.93
C ALA A 399 1.37 15.56 6.80
N MET A 400 1.57 15.01 5.61
CA MET A 400 2.63 14.04 5.35
C MET A 400 3.88 14.71 4.75
N PRO A 401 5.07 14.08 4.86
CA PRO A 401 6.26 14.53 4.15
C PRO A 401 6.04 14.57 2.64
N GLY A 402 6.79 15.41 1.94
CA GLY A 402 6.91 15.33 0.48
C GLY A 402 7.73 14.11 0.04
N GLN A 403 7.73 13.81 -1.27
CA GLN A 403 8.59 12.78 -1.86
C GLN A 403 8.32 11.34 -1.38
N LEU A 404 7.15 11.05 -0.80
CA LEU A 404 6.74 9.70 -0.44
C LEU A 404 6.31 8.88 -1.67
N PHE A 405 5.72 9.52 -2.67
CA PHE A 405 5.19 8.87 -3.87
C PHE A 405 6.23 8.81 -4.98
N TYR A 406 6.39 7.64 -5.63
CA TYR A 406 7.32 7.47 -6.74
C TYR A 406 6.92 8.24 -8.00
N SER A 407 5.61 8.45 -8.22
CA SER A 407 5.07 9.12 -9.39
C SER A 407 4.98 10.64 -9.25
N THR A 408 5.02 11.17 -8.03
CA THR A 408 4.91 12.61 -7.77
C THR A 408 5.65 13.03 -6.51
N GLN A 409 6.26 14.21 -6.56
CA GLN A 409 6.89 14.82 -5.38
C GLN A 409 5.91 15.70 -4.58
N ILE A 410 4.64 15.77 -5.01
CA ILE A 410 3.61 16.59 -4.36
C ILE A 410 3.39 16.08 -2.93
N PRO A 411 3.49 16.95 -1.91
CA PRO A 411 3.16 16.57 -0.55
C PRO A 411 1.66 16.26 -0.45
N VAL A 412 1.34 15.21 0.31
CA VAL A 412 -0.03 14.73 0.51
C VAL A 412 -0.48 14.91 1.94
N CYS A 413 -1.77 14.80 2.17
CA CYS A 413 -2.36 14.74 3.49
C CYS A 413 -3.29 13.53 3.62
N LEU A 414 -3.41 13.02 4.83
CA LEU A 414 -4.38 11.98 5.16
C LEU A 414 -5.59 12.63 5.83
N TRP A 415 -6.75 12.31 5.31
CA TRP A 415 -8.05 12.69 5.85
C TRP A 415 -8.67 11.50 6.56
N PHE A 416 -9.17 11.72 7.76
CA PHE A 416 -9.98 10.74 8.48
C PHE A 416 -11.34 11.38 8.79
N LEU A 417 -12.40 10.71 8.30
CA LEU A 417 -13.77 11.13 8.58
C LEU A 417 -14.51 10.00 9.29
N THR A 418 -15.49 10.36 10.13
CA THR A 418 -16.37 9.38 10.78
C THR A 418 -17.76 9.93 10.95
N ARG A 419 -18.77 9.05 10.87
CA ARG A 419 -20.16 9.41 11.19
C ARG A 419 -20.47 9.38 12.69
N ASN A 420 -19.58 8.80 13.50
CA ASN A 420 -19.81 8.63 14.92
C ASN A 420 -18.55 8.93 15.75
N LYS A 421 -18.50 10.10 16.35
CA LYS A 421 -17.43 10.53 17.26
C LYS A 421 -17.69 10.20 18.74
N ASN A 422 -18.89 9.66 19.06
CA ASN A 422 -19.24 9.19 20.40
C ASN A 422 -19.96 7.85 20.32
N ASP A 423 -19.22 6.76 20.45
CA ASP A 423 -19.74 5.39 20.43
C ASP A 423 -19.99 4.82 21.85
N GLY A 424 -19.81 5.63 22.88
CA GLY A 424 -19.97 5.25 24.29
C GLY A 424 -18.87 4.33 24.84
N LYS A 425 -17.89 3.93 24.00
CA LYS A 425 -16.78 3.04 24.37
C LYS A 425 -15.43 3.74 24.36
N ARG A 426 -15.33 4.85 23.62
CA ARG A 426 -14.15 5.66 23.45
C ARG A 426 -14.40 7.08 23.96
N ARG A 427 -13.36 7.91 23.94
CA ARG A 427 -13.47 9.33 24.25
C ARG A 427 -14.54 9.99 23.37
N ASP A 428 -15.40 10.82 23.95
CA ASP A 428 -16.29 11.69 23.20
C ASP A 428 -15.45 12.77 22.48
N ARG A 429 -15.47 12.75 21.15
CA ARG A 429 -14.68 13.63 20.27
C ARG A 429 -15.57 14.58 19.46
N ARG A 430 -16.85 14.65 19.80
CA ARG A 430 -17.78 15.55 19.09
C ARG A 430 -17.28 16.98 19.10
N LYS A 431 -17.38 17.63 17.96
CA LYS A 431 -16.91 19.01 17.69
C LYS A 431 -15.40 19.20 17.93
N GLN A 432 -14.62 18.14 17.80
CA GLN A 432 -13.17 18.17 17.86
C GLN A 432 -12.55 17.47 16.64
N THR A 433 -11.41 17.96 16.19
CA THR A 433 -10.59 17.38 15.14
C THR A 433 -9.14 17.33 15.60
N LEU A 434 -8.50 16.18 15.44
CA LEU A 434 -7.06 16.04 15.67
C LEU A 434 -6.29 16.53 14.46
N PHE A 435 -5.32 17.40 14.67
CA PHE A 435 -4.33 17.81 13.67
C PHE A 435 -2.98 17.22 14.02
N SER A 436 -2.33 16.57 13.05
CA SER A 436 -0.97 16.03 13.19
C SER A 436 -0.09 16.51 12.05
N ASP A 437 1.05 17.11 12.36
CA ASP A 437 2.05 17.55 11.40
C ASP A 437 3.22 16.57 11.36
N ALA A 438 3.15 15.61 10.43
CA ALA A 438 4.15 14.59 10.24
C ALA A 438 5.21 14.96 9.17
N ARG A 439 5.22 16.21 8.68
CA ARG A 439 6.11 16.63 7.57
C ARG A 439 7.60 16.50 7.88
N LYS A 440 7.97 16.41 9.15
CA LYS A 440 9.35 16.21 9.62
C LYS A 440 9.66 14.75 9.97
N LEU A 441 8.68 13.83 9.87
CA LEU A 441 8.82 12.42 10.18
C LEU A 441 9.13 11.66 8.89
N ASP A 442 10.39 11.52 8.57
CA ASP A 442 10.80 10.77 7.38
C ASP A 442 12.28 10.38 7.42
N THR A 443 12.63 9.40 6.58
CA THR A 443 14.00 9.02 6.28
C THR A 443 14.20 9.01 4.77
N LEU A 444 15.31 9.59 4.30
CA LEU A 444 15.66 9.60 2.89
C LEU A 444 16.20 8.23 2.51
N ILE A 445 15.51 7.51 1.60
CA ILE A 445 15.92 6.18 1.11
C ILE A 445 16.78 6.24 -0.14
N ASP A 446 16.61 7.27 -0.97
CA ASP A 446 17.47 7.60 -2.10
C ASP A 446 17.51 9.13 -2.33
N ARG A 447 18.05 9.59 -3.46
CA ARG A 447 18.22 11.03 -3.75
C ARG A 447 16.91 11.82 -3.82
N VAL A 448 15.78 11.17 -4.05
CA VAL A 448 14.50 11.82 -4.36
C VAL A 448 13.31 11.22 -3.62
N HIS A 449 13.49 10.08 -2.92
CA HIS A 449 12.39 9.39 -2.24
C HIS A 449 12.62 9.32 -0.73
N ARG A 450 11.53 9.48 0.00
CA ARG A 450 11.44 9.39 1.45
C ARG A 450 10.50 8.27 1.87
N GLU A 451 10.69 7.77 3.07
CA GLU A 451 9.84 6.74 3.67
C GLU A 451 9.61 7.06 5.14
N LEU A 452 8.46 6.67 5.67
CA LEU A 452 8.20 6.67 7.10
C LEU A 452 8.78 5.41 7.73
N THR A 453 9.58 5.57 8.77
CA THR A 453 10.08 4.46 9.56
C THR A 453 8.98 3.85 10.43
N ASN A 454 9.21 2.67 11.00
CA ASN A 454 8.27 2.08 11.96
C ASN A 454 8.04 3.00 13.18
N ALA A 455 9.08 3.71 13.63
CA ALA A 455 8.97 4.66 14.74
C ALA A 455 8.11 5.87 14.38
N ASP A 456 8.21 6.38 13.14
CA ASP A 456 7.36 7.46 12.64
C ASP A 456 5.89 7.03 12.57
N LEU A 457 5.64 5.83 12.04
CA LEU A 457 4.30 5.25 11.98
C LEU A 457 3.70 5.08 13.38
N GLU A 458 4.47 4.50 14.30
CA GLU A 458 4.06 4.32 15.69
C GLU A 458 3.73 5.66 16.36
N LYS A 459 4.54 6.70 16.14
CA LYS A 459 4.30 8.04 16.68
C LYS A 459 2.97 8.63 16.19
N ILE A 460 2.68 8.51 14.88
CA ILE A 460 1.43 9.01 14.30
C ILE A 460 0.23 8.21 14.82
N THR A 461 0.30 6.88 14.73
CA THR A 461 -0.82 5.99 15.02
C THR A 461 -1.14 5.95 16.51
N SER A 462 -0.12 5.86 17.39
CA SER A 462 -0.31 5.89 18.84
C SER A 462 -0.91 7.19 19.32
N THR A 463 -0.52 8.34 18.75
CA THR A 463 -1.11 9.65 19.05
C THR A 463 -2.59 9.69 18.72
N TYR A 464 -2.98 9.19 17.54
CA TYR A 464 -4.37 9.12 17.13
C TYR A 464 -5.21 8.20 18.03
N HIS A 465 -4.70 7.00 18.35
CA HIS A 465 -5.39 6.06 19.22
C HIS A 465 -5.49 6.58 20.67
N ALA A 466 -4.45 7.22 21.19
CA ALA A 466 -4.49 7.87 22.50
C ALA A 466 -5.56 8.99 22.52
N TRP A 467 -5.64 9.82 21.47
CA TRP A 467 -6.66 10.86 21.34
C TRP A 467 -8.08 10.30 21.27
N ARG A 468 -8.26 9.17 20.58
CA ARG A 468 -9.55 8.46 20.52
C ARG A 468 -9.91 7.76 21.83
N GLY A 469 -8.95 7.49 22.71
CA GLY A 469 -9.13 6.63 23.89
C GLY A 469 -9.35 5.17 23.50
N ASP A 470 -8.66 4.68 22.45
CA ASP A 470 -8.80 3.30 21.97
C ASP A 470 -7.88 2.36 22.76
N GLN A 471 -8.48 1.58 23.70
CA GLN A 471 -7.75 0.66 24.58
C GLN A 471 -7.24 -0.60 23.87
N ARG A 472 -7.74 -0.93 22.69
CA ARG A 472 -7.38 -2.16 21.97
C ARG A 472 -5.96 -2.18 21.43
N VAL A 473 -5.41 -1.02 21.12
CA VAL A 473 -4.05 -0.88 20.59
C VAL A 473 -2.99 -0.99 21.67
N ALA A 474 -3.33 -0.63 22.91
CA ALA A 474 -2.40 -0.67 24.04
C ALA A 474 -2.13 -2.10 24.60
N GLY A 475 -2.85 -3.13 24.11
CA GLY A 475 -2.81 -4.49 24.68
C GLY A 475 -3.48 -4.58 26.05
N PRO A 476 -3.84 -5.80 26.52
CA PRO A 476 -4.65 -5.98 27.72
C PRO A 476 -3.94 -5.64 29.04
N LYS A 477 -2.64 -5.38 29.03
CA LYS A 477 -1.82 -5.11 30.22
C LYS A 477 -1.20 -3.71 30.25
N THR A 478 -1.33 -2.91 29.20
CA THR A 478 -0.74 -1.57 29.11
C THR A 478 -1.85 -0.53 29.22
N PRO A 479 -1.82 0.40 30.20
CA PRO A 479 -2.79 1.48 30.21
C PRO A 479 -2.69 2.29 28.93
N ALA A 480 -3.84 2.65 28.33
CA ALA A 480 -3.86 3.51 27.17
C ALA A 480 -3.11 4.81 27.49
N ALA A 481 -2.18 5.18 26.62
CA ALA A 481 -1.44 6.43 26.76
C ALA A 481 -2.43 7.59 26.79
N LYS A 482 -2.28 8.49 27.77
CA LYS A 482 -3.13 9.68 27.87
C LYS A 482 -2.69 10.66 26.77
N TYR A 483 -3.65 11.09 25.96
CA TYR A 483 -3.38 12.11 24.95
C TYR A 483 -3.03 13.46 25.58
N ALA A 484 -2.06 14.13 25.00
CA ALA A 484 -1.75 15.54 25.24
C ALA A 484 -1.35 16.20 23.91
N ASP A 485 -1.66 17.50 23.76
CA ASP A 485 -1.16 18.28 22.63
C ASP A 485 0.38 18.37 22.71
N ILE A 486 1.04 18.28 21.55
CA ILE A 486 2.49 18.37 21.43
C ILE A 486 2.81 19.49 20.44
N ALA A 487 3.43 20.56 20.90
CA ALA A 487 3.82 21.70 20.08
C ALA A 487 4.68 21.24 18.88
N GLY A 488 4.38 21.77 17.70
CA GLY A 488 5.03 21.39 16.45
C GLY A 488 4.62 20.03 15.86
N PHE A 489 3.83 19.20 16.57
CA PHE A 489 3.45 17.87 16.09
C PHE A 489 1.94 17.61 16.08
N CYS A 490 1.23 17.76 17.21
CA CYS A 490 -0.21 17.44 17.23
C CYS A 490 -1.00 18.35 18.15
N LYS A 491 -2.26 18.64 17.76
CA LYS A 491 -3.22 19.40 18.57
C LYS A 491 -4.64 18.95 18.29
N SER A 492 -5.45 18.85 19.35
CA SER A 492 -6.90 18.70 19.26
C SER A 492 -7.56 20.07 19.23
N ALA A 493 -8.13 20.45 18.07
CA ALA A 493 -8.83 21.73 17.93
C ALA A 493 -10.34 21.53 17.89
N THR A 494 -11.08 22.52 18.43
CA THR A 494 -12.54 22.56 18.39
C THR A 494 -13.04 23.06 17.03
N THR A 495 -14.30 22.75 16.69
CA THR A 495 -14.95 23.30 15.49
C THR A 495 -14.96 24.83 15.49
N ALA A 496 -15.06 25.47 16.67
CA ALA A 496 -15.01 26.92 16.81
C ALA A 496 -13.62 27.49 16.46
N GLU A 497 -12.54 26.85 16.92
CA GLU A 497 -11.18 27.22 16.53
C GLU A 497 -10.96 27.05 15.02
N ILE A 498 -11.48 25.97 14.43
CA ILE A 498 -11.38 25.73 12.99
C ILE A 498 -12.13 26.80 12.20
N ALA A 499 -13.33 27.19 12.65
CA ALA A 499 -14.10 28.28 12.06
C ALA A 499 -13.37 29.62 12.13
N ALA A 500 -12.73 29.95 13.27
CA ALA A 500 -11.91 31.14 13.43
C ALA A 500 -10.72 31.20 12.46
N HIS A 501 -10.22 30.03 12.02
CA HIS A 501 -9.20 29.90 10.99
C HIS A 501 -9.76 29.76 9.55
N GLY A 502 -11.03 30.18 9.32
CA GLY A 502 -11.65 30.15 7.99
C GLY A 502 -11.88 28.74 7.44
N HIS A 503 -12.11 27.77 8.31
CA HIS A 503 -12.32 26.35 7.97
C HIS A 503 -11.17 25.70 7.18
N VAL A 504 -9.95 26.20 7.37
CA VAL A 504 -8.74 25.61 6.80
C VAL A 504 -8.28 24.46 7.68
N LEU A 505 -7.93 23.32 7.09
CA LEU A 505 -7.59 22.09 7.81
C LEU A 505 -6.08 21.77 7.79
N THR A 506 -5.22 22.73 7.48
CA THR A 506 -3.77 22.53 7.43
C THR A 506 -3.20 22.39 8.85
N PRO A 507 -2.64 21.24 9.25
CA PRO A 507 -2.18 20.98 10.62
C PRO A 507 -1.23 22.02 11.18
N GLY A 508 -0.28 22.52 10.38
CA GLY A 508 0.68 23.52 10.81
C GLY A 508 0.08 24.87 11.32
N ARG A 509 -1.23 25.12 11.06
CA ARG A 509 -1.93 26.26 11.64
C ARG A 509 -2.34 26.07 13.11
N TYR A 510 -2.41 24.81 13.55
CA TYR A 510 -2.95 24.43 14.85
C TYR A 510 -1.89 23.98 15.83
N VAL A 511 -0.89 23.20 15.35
CA VAL A 511 0.09 22.54 16.22
C VAL A 511 1.11 23.50 16.89
N GLY A 512 1.17 24.76 16.44
CA GLY A 512 2.15 25.74 16.95
C GLY A 512 3.56 25.50 16.42
N ALA A 513 4.51 26.26 16.94
CA ALA A 513 5.93 26.05 16.70
C ALA A 513 6.49 25.06 17.72
N GLU A 514 7.42 24.21 17.29
CA GLU A 514 8.23 23.40 18.18
C GLU A 514 9.04 24.35 19.08
N GLU A 515 9.09 24.06 20.38
CA GLU A 515 10.00 24.79 21.26
C GLU A 515 11.44 24.53 20.78
N VAL A 516 12.03 25.52 20.18
CA VAL A 516 13.47 25.49 19.86
C VAL A 516 14.17 25.75 21.18
N GLU A 517 15.02 24.81 21.62
CA GLU A 517 15.93 25.10 22.72
C GLU A 517 16.65 26.38 22.38
N ASP A 518 16.50 27.38 23.24
CA ASP A 518 17.23 28.64 23.11
C ASP A 518 18.72 28.30 23.20
N ASP A 519 19.47 28.50 22.13
CA ASP A 519 20.92 28.27 22.11
C ASP A 519 21.69 29.21 23.02
N GLY A 520 20.97 30.08 23.74
CA GLY A 520 21.52 31.00 24.75
C GLY A 520 22.27 32.18 24.17
N ASP A 521 22.47 32.25 22.85
CA ASP A 521 23.12 33.39 22.20
C ASP A 521 22.09 34.54 22.00
N PRO A 522 22.28 35.72 22.58
CA PRO A 522 21.40 36.85 22.34
C PRO A 522 21.26 37.15 20.85
N PHE A 523 20.04 37.46 20.39
CA PHE A 523 19.77 37.79 18.99
C PHE A 523 20.72 38.85 18.43
N GLU A 524 21.05 39.84 19.24
CA GLU A 524 21.93 40.95 18.92
C GLU A 524 23.39 40.53 18.66
N GLU A 525 23.84 39.42 19.23
CA GLU A 525 25.14 38.80 18.98
C GLU A 525 25.10 37.79 17.83
N LYS A 526 24.03 37.04 17.74
CA LYS A 526 23.83 36.00 16.73
C LYS A 526 23.63 36.56 15.32
N MET A 527 22.82 37.61 15.17
CA MET A 527 22.53 38.22 13.87
C MET A 527 23.75 38.81 13.17
N PRO A 528 24.62 39.59 13.82
CA PRO A 528 25.85 40.07 13.17
C PRO A 528 26.76 38.95 12.70
N ARG A 529 26.88 37.84 13.49
CA ARG A 529 27.68 36.67 13.13
C ARG A 529 27.10 35.98 11.90
N LEU A 530 25.79 35.72 11.87
CA LEU A 530 25.11 35.08 10.73
C LEU A 530 25.15 35.93 9.46
N VAL A 531 25.03 37.27 9.59
CA VAL A 531 25.16 38.20 8.47
C VAL A 531 26.58 38.20 7.92
N ALA A 532 27.58 38.19 8.80
CA ALA A 532 28.98 38.12 8.37
C ALA A 532 29.29 36.81 7.63
N GLU A 533 28.78 35.68 8.14
CA GLU A 533 28.92 34.38 7.49
C GLU A 533 28.21 34.34 6.12
N LEU A 534 26.99 34.85 6.02
CA LEU A 534 26.24 34.95 4.76
C LEU A 534 26.98 35.80 3.72
N LEU A 535 27.55 36.95 4.13
CA LEU A 535 28.32 37.79 3.24
C LEU A 535 29.61 37.10 2.76
N ALA A 536 30.27 36.34 3.63
CA ALA A 536 31.42 35.54 3.26
C ALA A 536 31.05 34.44 2.24
N GLN A 537 29.90 33.77 2.42
CA GLN A 537 29.38 32.78 1.48
C GLN A 537 29.04 33.40 0.12
N PHE A 538 28.48 34.61 0.08
CA PHE A 538 28.24 35.33 -1.17
C PHE A 538 29.56 35.69 -1.89
N ALA A 539 30.56 36.09 -1.16
CA ALA A 539 31.88 36.39 -1.75
C ALA A 539 32.53 35.11 -2.35
N GLU A 540 32.45 33.99 -1.65
CA GLU A 540 32.97 32.70 -2.15
C GLU A 540 32.16 32.23 -3.35
N SER A 541 30.83 32.34 -3.34
CA SER A 541 29.97 32.03 -4.47
C SER A 541 30.35 32.82 -5.73
N ALA A 542 30.58 34.13 -5.59
CA ALA A 542 31.03 34.98 -6.72
C ALA A 542 32.39 34.55 -7.27
N LYS A 543 33.32 34.14 -6.40
CA LYS A 543 34.64 33.64 -6.78
C LYS A 543 34.52 32.28 -7.55
N LEU A 544 33.70 31.38 -7.04
CA LEU A 544 33.43 30.11 -7.70
C LEU A 544 32.75 30.29 -9.05
N GLU A 545 31.75 31.18 -9.15
CA GLU A 545 31.11 31.53 -10.42
C GLU A 545 32.12 32.03 -11.45
N LYS A 546 33.05 32.93 -11.05
CA LYS A 546 34.12 33.44 -11.91
C LYS A 546 35.04 32.31 -12.38
N ALA A 547 35.41 31.38 -11.49
CA ALA A 547 36.26 30.24 -11.80
C ALA A 547 35.55 29.27 -12.78
N ILE A 548 34.25 28.97 -12.55
CA ILE A 548 33.45 28.15 -13.45
C ILE A 548 33.36 28.76 -14.85
N LYS A 549 33.07 30.08 -14.94
CA LYS A 549 33.04 30.79 -16.22
C LYS A 549 34.40 30.79 -16.94
N ALA A 550 35.51 30.91 -16.20
CA ALA A 550 36.83 30.80 -16.79
C ALA A 550 37.15 29.42 -17.32
N ASN A 551 36.78 28.36 -16.57
CA ASN A 551 36.96 26.96 -17.00
C ASN A 551 36.10 26.63 -18.23
N LEU A 552 34.85 27.07 -18.28
CA LEU A 552 33.96 26.88 -19.43
C LEU A 552 34.53 27.58 -20.69
N ARG A 553 35.08 28.80 -20.54
CA ARG A 553 35.76 29.47 -21.67
C ARG A 553 37.00 28.71 -22.13
N GLY A 554 37.78 28.15 -21.20
CA GLY A 554 38.94 27.30 -21.54
C GLY A 554 38.57 26.02 -22.28
N LEU A 555 37.36 25.54 -22.11
CA LEU A 555 36.79 24.36 -22.81
C LEU A 555 36.04 24.73 -24.10
N GLY A 556 35.97 26.04 -24.47
CA GLY A 556 35.26 26.48 -25.67
C GLY A 556 33.75 26.65 -25.50
N TYR A 557 33.23 26.59 -24.27
CA TYR A 557 31.82 26.74 -23.91
C TYR A 557 31.56 28.02 -23.10
N GLY A 558 31.70 29.15 -23.65
CA GLY A 558 31.46 30.38 -22.92
C GLY A 558 31.45 31.58 -23.83
N GLY A 559 30.24 31.92 -24.31
CA GLY A 559 30.00 33.22 -24.95
C GLY A 559 29.62 34.24 -23.92
#